data_e892d84682f07b7e6543a44527c44b65
#
_entry.id   e892d84682f07b7e6543a44527c44b65
#
_cell.length_a   1.000
_cell.length_b   1.000
_cell.length_c   1.000
_cell.angle_alpha   90.00
_cell.angle_beta   90.00
_cell.angle_gamma   90.00
#
_symmetry.space_group_name_H-M   'P 1'
#
loop_
_entity.id
_entity.type
_entity.pdbx_description
1 polymer ?
#
loop_
_entity_poly.entity_id
_entity_poly.type
_entity_poly.pdbx_seq_one_letter_code
_entity_poly.pdbx_strand_id
1 'polypeptide(L)' 'MVTAYILVKTHTGDADRMRNAIADIDGVVDVSIVAGDVDLIAKVEVETPAAVKSVAADGIHAIDGIDTTQTYVSMD' A
#
# COMPACT_ATOMS: atom_id res chain seq x y z
N MET A 1 16.78 7.19 2.84
CA MET A 1 15.63 6.38 2.34
C MET A 1 14.53 6.37 3.38
N VAL A 2 13.30 6.47 2.93
CA VAL A 2 12.15 6.50 3.82
C VAL A 2 11.39 5.18 3.66
N THR A 3 11.09 4.53 4.77
CA THR A 3 10.30 3.30 4.79
C THR A 3 8.92 3.60 5.35
N ALA A 4 7.88 3.11 4.69
CA ALA A 4 6.51 3.28 5.14
C ALA A 4 5.75 1.97 5.00
N TYR A 5 4.70 1.84 5.78
CA TYR A 5 3.78 0.70 5.73
C TYR A 5 2.39 1.24 5.47
N ILE A 6 1.78 0.78 4.40
CA ILE A 6 0.44 1.21 4.03
C ILE A 6 -0.52 0.05 4.27
N LEU A 7 -1.45 0.26 5.18
CA LEU A 7 -2.48 -0.71 5.51
C LEU A 7 -3.67 -0.45 4.60
N VAL A 8 -4.05 -1.46 3.85
CA VAL A 8 -5.04 -1.32 2.77
C VAL A 8 -6.27 -2.15 3.11
N LYS A 9 -7.43 -1.49 3.09
CA LYS A 9 -8.71 -2.16 3.22
C LYS A 9 -9.42 -2.11 1.88
N THR A 10 -9.94 -3.25 1.45
CA THR A 10 -10.64 -3.36 0.18
C THR A 10 -12.11 -3.67 0.43
N HIS A 11 -12.95 -3.38 -0.57
CA HIS A 11 -14.36 -3.79 -0.54
C HIS A 11 -14.66 -4.84 -1.60
N THR A 12 -13.62 -5.54 -2.05
CA THR A 12 -13.72 -6.67 -2.99
C THR A 12 -13.07 -7.89 -2.36
N GLY A 13 -13.50 -9.08 -2.75
CA GLY A 13 -12.90 -10.32 -2.29
C GLY A 13 -11.69 -10.77 -3.09
N ASP A 14 -11.20 -9.96 -4.04
CA ASP A 14 -10.13 -10.34 -4.95
C ASP A 14 -8.78 -9.83 -4.45
N ALA A 15 -8.32 -10.36 -3.32
CA ALA A 15 -7.08 -9.91 -2.67
C ALA A 15 -5.84 -10.18 -3.53
N ASP A 16 -5.83 -11.29 -4.28
CA ASP A 16 -4.68 -11.62 -5.13
C ASP A 16 -4.49 -10.57 -6.24
N ARG A 17 -5.59 -10.14 -6.87
CA ARG A 17 -5.54 -9.10 -7.90
C ARG A 17 -5.04 -7.79 -7.30
N MET A 18 -5.53 -7.44 -6.12
CA MET A 18 -5.13 -6.22 -5.43
C MET A 18 -3.65 -6.25 -5.07
N ARG A 19 -3.17 -7.38 -4.53
CA ARG A 19 -1.76 -7.53 -4.20
C ARG A 19 -0.89 -7.32 -5.43
N ASN A 20 -1.24 -7.94 -6.54
CA ASN A 20 -0.45 -7.83 -7.76
C ASN A 20 -0.43 -6.40 -8.29
N ALA A 21 -1.57 -5.72 -8.25
CA ALA A 21 -1.66 -4.33 -8.70
C ALA A 21 -0.82 -3.40 -7.82
N ILE A 22 -0.86 -3.59 -6.50
CA ILE A 22 -0.08 -2.77 -5.57
C ILE A 22 1.41 -3.05 -5.74
N ALA A 23 1.79 -4.31 -5.92
CA ALA A 23 3.19 -4.70 -6.08
C ALA A 23 3.83 -4.09 -7.33
N ASP A 24 3.05 -3.74 -8.35
CA ASP A 24 3.55 -3.12 -9.57
C ASP A 24 3.84 -1.63 -9.42
N ILE A 25 3.47 -1.02 -8.30
CA ILE A 25 3.69 0.42 -8.08
C ILE A 25 5.15 0.66 -7.72
N ASP A 26 5.78 1.64 -8.37
CA ASP A 26 7.14 2.05 -8.03
C ASP A 26 7.22 2.49 -6.58
N GLY A 27 8.21 1.97 -5.86
CA GLY A 27 8.41 2.27 -4.44
C GLY A 27 7.86 1.20 -3.52
N VAL A 28 6.97 0.34 -4.00
CA VAL A 28 6.46 -0.79 -3.22
C VAL A 28 7.46 -1.94 -3.33
N VAL A 29 7.97 -2.40 -2.20
CA VAL A 29 8.98 -3.47 -2.15
C VAL A 29 8.42 -4.80 -1.68
N ASP A 30 7.27 -4.78 -1.02
CA ASP A 30 6.61 -6.01 -0.56
C ASP A 30 5.14 -5.75 -0.32
N VAL A 31 4.31 -6.74 -0.57
CA VAL A 31 2.88 -6.67 -0.25
C VAL A 31 2.46 -8.02 0.32
N SER A 32 1.81 -7.97 1.47
CA SER A 32 1.29 -9.16 2.14
C SER A 32 -0.23 -9.11 2.20
N ILE A 33 -0.88 -10.22 1.89
CA ILE A 33 -2.30 -10.41 2.17
C ILE A 33 -2.38 -10.85 3.63
N VAL A 34 -3.22 -10.18 4.40
CA VAL A 34 -3.32 -10.43 5.84
C VAL A 34 -4.78 -10.66 6.24
N ALA A 35 -4.96 -11.25 7.40
CA ALA A 35 -6.28 -11.42 8.01
C ALA A 35 -6.34 -10.55 9.26
N GLY A 36 -7.34 -9.67 9.35
CA GLY A 36 -7.49 -8.76 10.46
C GLY A 36 -8.35 -7.57 10.06
N ASP A 37 -8.09 -6.42 10.66
CA ASP A 37 -8.86 -5.21 10.38
C ASP A 37 -8.60 -4.66 8.99
N VAL A 38 -7.49 -5.02 8.38
CA VAL A 38 -7.15 -4.65 7.00
C VAL A 38 -6.94 -5.92 6.19
N ASP A 39 -6.88 -5.77 4.88
CA ASP A 39 -6.78 -6.90 3.96
C ASP A 39 -5.37 -7.09 3.42
N LEU A 40 -4.61 -5.99 3.27
CA LEU A 40 -3.25 -6.05 2.75
C LEU A 40 -2.37 -5.05 3.49
N ILE A 41 -1.08 -5.36 3.56
CA ILE A 41 -0.07 -4.42 4.07
C ILE A 41 1.02 -4.32 3.01
N ALA A 42 1.28 -3.08 2.55
CA ALA A 42 2.32 -2.79 1.58
C ALA A 42 3.50 -2.12 2.27
N LYS A 43 4.70 -2.64 2.02
CA LYS A 43 5.93 -1.99 2.48
C LYS A 43 6.47 -1.14 1.35
N VAL A 44 6.79 0.10 1.65
CA VAL A 44 7.22 1.10 0.68
C VAL A 44 8.59 1.62 1.09
N GLU A 45 9.53 1.70 0.14
CA GLU A 45 10.83 2.32 0.34
C GLU A 45 11.06 3.35 -0.76
N VAL A 46 11.15 4.62 -0.37
CA VAL A 46 11.27 5.74 -1.30
C VAL A 46 12.27 6.76 -0.77
N GLU A 47 12.63 7.73 -1.59
CA GLU A 47 13.66 8.71 -1.24
C GLU A 47 13.16 9.80 -0.28
N THR A 48 11.88 10.18 -0.37
CA THR A 48 11.34 11.31 0.39
C THR A 48 9.97 10.97 0.95
N PRO A 49 9.53 11.65 2.04
CA PRO A 49 8.17 11.51 2.53
C PRO A 49 7.10 11.88 1.49
N ALA A 50 7.38 12.85 0.64
CA ALA A 50 6.45 13.23 -0.43
C ALA A 50 6.20 12.06 -1.39
N ALA A 51 7.22 11.25 -1.65
CA ALA A 51 7.07 10.08 -2.51
C ALA A 51 6.18 9.00 -1.87
N VAL A 52 6.14 8.91 -0.53
CA VAL A 52 5.21 8.02 0.17
C VAL A 52 3.77 8.43 -0.15
N LYS A 53 3.49 9.73 -0.10
CA LYS A 53 2.16 10.24 -0.42
C LYS A 53 1.77 9.91 -1.86
N SER A 54 2.70 10.03 -2.79
CA SER A 54 2.44 9.70 -4.19
C SER A 54 2.09 8.22 -4.37
N VAL A 55 2.82 7.33 -3.70
CA VAL A 55 2.52 5.90 -3.74
C VAL A 55 1.12 5.63 -3.20
N ALA A 56 0.77 6.23 -2.07
CA ALA A 56 -0.52 5.99 -1.44
C ALA A 56 -1.66 6.61 -2.25
N ALA A 57 -1.56 7.90 -2.57
CA ALA A 57 -2.67 8.64 -3.16
C ALA A 57 -2.80 8.41 -4.67
N ASP A 58 -1.67 8.45 -5.39
CA ASP A 58 -1.71 8.34 -6.85
C ASP A 58 -1.59 6.90 -7.32
N GLY A 59 -0.97 6.04 -6.53
CA GLY A 59 -0.79 4.64 -6.88
C GLY A 59 -1.91 3.76 -6.33
N ILE A 60 -1.95 3.59 -5.02
CA ILE A 60 -2.86 2.61 -4.41
C ILE A 60 -4.32 3.04 -4.57
N HIS A 61 -4.65 4.31 -4.26
CA HIS A 61 -6.02 4.78 -4.38
C HIS A 61 -6.56 4.81 -5.81
N ALA A 62 -5.68 4.76 -6.80
CA ALA A 62 -6.10 4.66 -8.20
C ALA A 62 -6.58 3.25 -8.58
N ILE A 63 -6.32 2.26 -7.73
CA ILE A 63 -6.73 0.88 -7.99
C ILE A 63 -8.21 0.72 -7.64
N ASP A 64 -8.97 0.16 -8.59
CA ASP A 64 -10.39 -0.11 -8.36
C ASP A 64 -10.56 -1.19 -7.28
N GLY A 65 -11.42 -0.92 -6.31
CA GLY A 65 -11.70 -1.85 -5.21
C GLY A 65 -11.06 -1.46 -3.89
N ILE A 66 -10.25 -0.41 -3.85
CA ILE A 66 -9.68 0.10 -2.61
C ILE A 66 -10.75 0.87 -1.84
N ASP A 67 -10.94 0.52 -0.56
CA ASP A 67 -11.85 1.21 0.34
C ASP A 67 -11.11 2.33 1.08
N THR A 68 -10.21 1.95 1.99
CA THR A 68 -9.45 2.92 2.78
C THR A 68 -8.00 2.49 2.90
N THR A 69 -7.12 3.45 3.16
CA THR A 69 -5.72 3.19 3.46
C THR A 69 -5.30 3.99 4.68
N GLN A 70 -4.34 3.43 5.43
CA GLN A 70 -3.64 4.13 6.50
C GLN A 70 -2.16 3.99 6.26
N THR A 71 -1.43 5.09 6.33
CA THR A 71 0.00 5.11 6.06
C THR A 71 0.75 5.38 7.35
N TYR A 72 1.71 4.52 7.65
CA TYR A 72 2.63 4.70 8.77
C TYR A 72 4.04 4.83 8.22
N VAL A 73 4.71 5.93 8.56
CA VAL A 73 6.12 6.14 8.17
C VAL A 73 6.99 5.64 9.32
N SER A 74 7.96 4.78 9.01
CA SER A 74 8.89 4.28 10.00
C SER A 74 9.75 5.43 10.53
N MET A 75 9.91 5.48 11.84
CA MET A 75 10.73 6.49 12.51
C MET A 75 12.12 5.95 12.89
N ASP A 76 12.41 4.72 12.52
CA ASP A 76 13.72 4.11 12.79
C ASP A 76 14.78 4.57 11.83
#